data_23b8082803360d3f81ba7efa746d4a46
#
_entry.id   23b8082803360d3f81ba7efa746d4a46
#
_cell.length_a   1.000
_cell.length_b   1.000
_cell.length_c   1.000
_cell.angle_alpha   90.00
_cell.angle_beta   90.00
_cell.angle_gamma   90.00
#
_symmetry.space_group_name_H-M   'P 1'
#
loop_
_entity.id
_entity.type
_entity.pdbx_description
1 polymer ?
#
loop_
_entity_poly.entity_id
_entity_poly.type
_entity_poly.pdbx_seq_one_letter_code
_entity_poly.pdbx_strand_id
1 'polypeptide(L)'
;VSKAFPDYSKGVTPVALSLSAGLDTRLIMSALGREFKVPHVYTFGGAWGELYDVSIARKAAAVYNQPFEVIRINDHFLNHFSDYATRAVHISDGTHDAFGAHDVFFNEIAQAIAPIRLTGKFGSEVVRIRKLIPTLSYKPGLLRPEIQGMVNQLPSYAQTNPQGNSLTRVVSEEVTWHEYGRVTVEQSQLTLRSPYLDNELVKLMYQAPAGCRAAGNLQEQYVKRETPELATIITNLGRFTSDSPLLTKLAYYPFWALFKVEYIYLYATPHWMTRMDRILESWRLERFLGGRQKWEGYRIWAKTHFGEFLQQSLLNSQADYTRYFDYGAVSQMTRRHVAGTHNYLNELNKALTVELICSSLLRA
;
A
#
# COMPACT_ATOMS: atom_id res chain seq x y z
N VAL A 1 15.36 1.17 -20.37
CA VAL A 1 14.22 1.98 -19.93
C VAL A 1 13.63 2.71 -21.12
N SER A 2 14.32 3.66 -21.74
CA SER A 2 13.80 4.49 -22.84
C SER A 2 13.30 3.72 -24.07
N LYS A 3 13.73 2.48 -24.29
CA LYS A 3 13.26 1.63 -25.39
C LYS A 3 12.05 0.78 -24.97
N ALA A 4 12.11 0.13 -23.82
CA ALA A 4 11.10 -0.83 -23.40
C ALA A 4 9.84 -0.18 -22.81
N PHE A 5 9.99 0.85 -21.94
CA PHE A 5 8.84 1.40 -21.21
C PHE A 5 7.74 2.00 -22.11
N PRO A 6 8.06 2.72 -23.20
CA PRO A 6 7.04 3.24 -24.09
C PRO A 6 6.17 2.14 -24.73
N ASP A 7 6.68 0.93 -24.92
CA ASP A 7 5.90 -0.16 -25.53
C ASP A 7 4.76 -0.64 -24.64
N TYR A 8 4.88 -0.51 -23.32
CA TYR A 8 3.82 -0.88 -22.38
C TYR A 8 2.58 0.01 -22.42
N SER A 9 2.71 1.15 -23.04
CA SER A 9 1.63 2.13 -23.22
C SER A 9 0.97 2.06 -24.59
N LYS A 10 1.53 1.29 -25.52
CA LYS A 10 0.99 1.10 -26.88
C LYS A 10 -0.18 0.13 -26.89
N GLY A 11 -1.07 0.31 -27.85
CA GLY A 11 -2.21 -0.56 -28.10
C GLY A 11 -3.46 0.23 -28.48
N VAL A 12 -4.49 -0.46 -28.91
CA VAL A 12 -5.79 0.12 -29.27
C VAL A 12 -6.61 0.46 -28.02
N THR A 13 -6.44 -0.33 -26.98
CA THR A 13 -7.17 -0.17 -25.72
C THR A 13 -6.56 0.99 -24.89
N PRO A 14 -7.38 1.87 -24.34
CA PRO A 14 -6.90 2.99 -23.52
C PRO A 14 -6.05 2.54 -22.33
N VAL A 15 -4.95 3.24 -22.12
CA VAL A 15 -4.01 3.01 -21.01
C VAL A 15 -3.97 4.25 -20.15
N ALA A 16 -4.10 4.10 -18.82
CA ALA A 16 -3.90 5.18 -17.87
C ALA A 16 -2.66 4.92 -17.00
N LEU A 17 -1.98 5.98 -16.56
CA LEU A 17 -0.88 5.90 -15.62
C LEU A 17 -1.37 6.18 -14.20
N SER A 18 -1.21 5.22 -13.29
CA SER A 18 -1.37 5.50 -11.86
C SER A 18 -0.11 6.17 -11.33
N LEU A 19 -0.17 7.48 -11.14
CA LEU A 19 0.97 8.30 -10.71
C LEU A 19 0.96 8.47 -9.19
N SER A 20 2.12 8.31 -8.55
CA SER A 20 2.34 8.55 -7.13
C SER A 20 3.48 9.53 -6.92
N ALA A 21 3.72 9.96 -5.68
CA ALA A 21 4.89 10.76 -5.33
C ALA A 21 6.22 9.97 -5.40
N GLY A 22 6.16 8.65 -5.63
CA GLY A 22 7.33 7.79 -5.66
C GLY A 22 8.18 7.95 -6.92
N LEU A 23 9.42 7.43 -6.84
CA LEU A 23 10.34 7.44 -7.99
C LEU A 23 9.92 6.46 -9.09
N ASP A 24 9.28 5.36 -8.74
CA ASP A 24 8.95 4.29 -9.69
C ASP A 24 7.99 4.79 -10.78
N THR A 25 6.89 5.43 -10.39
CA THR A 25 5.93 6.00 -11.34
C THR A 25 6.47 7.23 -12.07
N ARG A 26 7.33 8.00 -11.41
CA ARG A 26 8.01 9.16 -11.99
C ARG A 26 9.00 8.75 -13.08
N LEU A 27 9.72 7.64 -12.89
CA LEU A 27 10.59 7.08 -13.93
C LEU A 27 9.78 6.65 -15.14
N ILE A 28 8.63 5.99 -14.95
CA ILE A 28 7.75 5.63 -16.07
C ILE A 28 7.34 6.88 -16.83
N MET A 29 6.87 7.90 -16.14
CA MET A 29 6.44 9.16 -16.75
C MET A 29 7.58 9.82 -17.52
N SER A 30 8.80 9.85 -16.95
CA SER A 30 9.99 10.36 -17.62
C SER A 30 10.37 9.55 -18.86
N ALA A 31 10.23 8.22 -18.80
CA ALA A 31 10.55 7.32 -19.92
C ALA A 31 9.54 7.39 -21.08
N LEU A 32 8.28 7.69 -20.77
CA LEU A 32 7.26 7.92 -21.79
C LEU A 32 7.51 9.22 -22.56
N GLY A 33 8.14 10.21 -21.95
CA GLY A 33 8.50 11.48 -22.58
C GLY A 33 7.31 12.42 -22.82
N ARG A 34 7.60 13.63 -23.32
CA ARG A 34 6.60 14.69 -23.54
C ARG A 34 5.69 14.42 -24.74
N GLU A 35 6.16 13.67 -25.71
CA GLU A 35 5.39 13.33 -26.92
C GLU A 35 4.38 12.24 -26.68
N PHE A 36 4.56 11.51 -25.59
CA PHE A 36 3.67 10.42 -25.22
C PHE A 36 2.45 10.96 -24.44
N LYS A 37 1.31 10.99 -25.12
CA LYS A 37 0.03 11.32 -24.48
C LYS A 37 -0.58 10.06 -23.89
N VAL A 38 -0.28 9.78 -22.61
CA VAL A 38 -1.17 8.92 -21.82
C VAL A 38 -2.48 9.67 -21.70
N PRO A 39 -3.61 9.13 -22.18
CA PRO A 39 -4.87 9.87 -22.20
C PRO A 39 -5.32 10.28 -20.81
N HIS A 40 -4.93 9.52 -19.76
CA HIS A 40 -5.31 9.78 -18.38
C HIS A 40 -4.19 9.47 -17.39
N VAL A 41 -3.98 10.37 -16.45
CA VAL A 41 -3.13 10.19 -15.30
C VAL A 41 -3.97 10.32 -14.04
N TYR A 42 -3.91 9.37 -13.14
CA TYR A 42 -4.67 9.41 -11.91
C TYR A 42 -3.85 8.96 -10.70
N THR A 43 -4.37 9.25 -9.52
CA THR A 43 -3.84 8.76 -8.26
C THR A 43 -4.95 8.42 -7.27
N PHE A 44 -4.60 7.74 -6.19
CA PHE A 44 -5.52 7.42 -5.12
C PHE A 44 -5.36 8.38 -3.96
N GLY A 45 -6.48 8.85 -3.40
CA GLY A 45 -6.55 9.79 -2.30
C GLY A 45 -7.36 9.26 -1.13
N GLY A 46 -7.13 9.84 0.07
CA GLY A 46 -7.91 9.55 1.26
C GLY A 46 -9.31 10.18 1.23
N ALA A 47 -10.10 9.91 2.26
CA ALA A 47 -11.45 10.47 2.41
C ALA A 47 -11.44 11.98 2.70
N TRP A 48 -10.40 12.47 3.36
CA TRP A 48 -10.35 13.85 3.84
C TRP A 48 -9.09 14.57 3.39
N GLY A 49 -9.28 15.77 2.89
CA GLY A 49 -8.18 16.63 2.48
C GLY A 49 -7.40 16.15 1.25
N GLU A 50 -6.29 16.78 0.98
CA GLU A 50 -5.36 16.39 -0.07
C GLU A 50 -4.14 15.72 0.56
N LEU A 51 -3.94 14.44 0.25
CA LEU A 51 -2.78 13.72 0.70
C LEU A 51 -1.50 14.32 0.10
N TYR A 52 -0.41 14.27 0.85
CA TYR A 52 0.91 14.71 0.40
C TYR A 52 1.33 14.01 -0.90
N ASP A 53 1.07 12.70 -1.00
CA ASP A 53 1.33 11.90 -2.20
C ASP A 53 0.55 12.45 -3.43
N VAL A 54 -0.72 12.82 -3.23
CA VAL A 54 -1.59 13.41 -4.26
C VAL A 54 -1.05 14.76 -4.74
N SER A 55 -0.66 15.64 -3.82
CA SER A 55 -0.15 16.97 -4.17
C SER A 55 1.15 16.89 -4.98
N ILE A 56 2.02 15.94 -4.66
CA ILE A 56 3.26 15.71 -5.41
C ILE A 56 2.97 15.08 -6.78
N ALA A 57 2.07 14.09 -6.84
CA ALA A 57 1.67 13.47 -8.11
C ALA A 57 1.06 14.51 -9.05
N ARG A 58 0.21 15.41 -8.54
CA ARG A 58 -0.36 16.54 -9.31
C ARG A 58 0.72 17.46 -9.89
N LYS A 59 1.74 17.82 -9.09
CA LYS A 59 2.87 18.61 -9.58
C LYS A 59 3.65 17.89 -10.68
N ALA A 60 3.86 16.59 -10.53
CA ALA A 60 4.53 15.78 -11.53
C ALA A 60 3.71 15.69 -12.83
N ALA A 61 2.40 15.49 -12.76
CA ALA A 61 1.52 15.49 -13.92
C ALA A 61 1.54 16.83 -14.66
N ALA A 62 1.58 17.94 -13.94
CA ALA A 62 1.62 19.29 -14.47
C ALA A 62 2.88 19.56 -15.34
N VAL A 63 4.02 18.92 -15.04
CA VAL A 63 5.24 19.04 -15.88
C VAL A 63 5.00 18.63 -17.34
N TYR A 64 4.07 17.70 -17.56
CA TYR A 64 3.71 17.18 -18.88
C TYR A 64 2.36 17.71 -19.38
N ASN A 65 1.74 18.66 -18.68
CA ASN A 65 0.39 19.16 -19.00
C ASN A 65 -0.65 18.03 -19.13
N GLN A 66 -0.50 16.97 -18.32
CA GLN A 66 -1.40 15.82 -18.36
C GLN A 66 -2.65 16.07 -17.52
N PRO A 67 -3.86 15.71 -18.02
CA PRO A 67 -5.06 15.63 -17.18
C PRO A 67 -4.80 14.72 -15.99
N PHE A 68 -5.18 15.18 -14.80
CA PHE A 68 -4.88 14.48 -13.54
C PHE A 68 -6.14 14.31 -12.72
N GLU A 69 -6.48 13.09 -12.41
CA GLU A 69 -7.65 12.72 -11.63
C GLU A 69 -7.26 12.12 -10.27
N VAL A 70 -8.09 12.33 -9.26
CA VAL A 70 -7.89 11.78 -7.90
C VAL A 70 -9.08 10.94 -7.53
N ILE A 71 -8.89 9.64 -7.46
CA ILE A 71 -9.90 8.68 -6.97
C ILE A 71 -9.82 8.68 -5.45
N ARG A 72 -10.94 9.01 -4.77
CA ARG A 72 -10.98 9.19 -3.32
C ARG A 72 -11.88 8.16 -2.65
N ILE A 73 -11.52 7.77 -1.44
CA ILE A 73 -12.45 7.11 -0.51
C ILE A 73 -13.64 8.04 -0.28
N ASN A 74 -14.84 7.49 -0.33
CA ASN A 74 -16.09 8.23 -0.15
C ASN A 74 -17.09 7.43 0.71
N ASP A 75 -18.25 8.03 0.98
CA ASP A 75 -19.29 7.42 1.82
C ASP A 75 -19.81 6.10 1.22
N HIS A 76 -19.80 5.95 -0.09
CA HIS A 76 -20.17 4.68 -0.73
C HIS A 76 -19.28 3.55 -0.25
N PHE A 77 -17.95 3.72 -0.33
CA PHE A 77 -17.02 2.71 0.19
C PHE A 77 -17.22 2.46 1.68
N LEU A 78 -17.36 3.53 2.47
CA LEU A 78 -17.49 3.40 3.92
C LEU A 78 -18.76 2.65 4.32
N ASN A 79 -19.88 2.88 3.63
CA ASN A 79 -21.17 2.24 3.90
C ASN A 79 -21.25 0.79 3.37
N HIS A 80 -20.39 0.42 2.39
CA HIS A 80 -20.36 -0.92 1.80
C HIS A 80 -19.03 -1.65 2.10
N PHE A 81 -18.35 -1.26 3.17
CA PHE A 81 -17.07 -1.85 3.54
C PHE A 81 -17.11 -3.37 3.67
N SER A 82 -18.18 -3.93 4.26
CA SER A 82 -18.37 -5.37 4.43
C SER A 82 -18.29 -6.13 3.11
N ASP A 83 -18.94 -5.60 2.07
CA ASP A 83 -18.97 -6.23 0.74
C ASP A 83 -17.61 -6.15 0.07
N TYR A 84 -16.96 -4.98 0.13
CA TYR A 84 -15.60 -4.80 -0.40
C TYR A 84 -14.58 -5.65 0.35
N ALA A 85 -14.68 -5.79 1.67
CA ALA A 85 -13.80 -6.63 2.48
C ALA A 85 -13.96 -8.12 2.14
N THR A 86 -15.20 -8.59 2.04
CA THR A 86 -15.50 -9.97 1.65
C THR A 86 -14.98 -10.27 0.25
N ARG A 87 -15.19 -9.37 -0.71
CA ARG A 87 -14.69 -9.51 -2.09
C ARG A 87 -13.17 -9.50 -2.14
N ALA A 88 -12.49 -8.60 -1.40
CA ALA A 88 -11.03 -8.55 -1.36
C ALA A 88 -10.44 -9.87 -0.87
N VAL A 89 -10.99 -10.41 0.22
CA VAL A 89 -10.57 -11.69 0.80
C VAL A 89 -10.86 -12.84 -0.16
N HIS A 90 -12.07 -12.89 -0.74
CA HIS A 90 -12.46 -13.96 -1.67
C HIS A 90 -11.59 -13.99 -2.94
N ILE A 91 -11.40 -12.84 -3.60
CA ILE A 91 -10.59 -12.73 -4.83
C ILE A 91 -9.14 -13.13 -4.60
N SER A 92 -8.59 -12.85 -3.43
CA SER A 92 -7.18 -13.06 -3.11
C SER A 92 -6.89 -14.35 -2.35
N ASP A 93 -7.87 -15.23 -2.15
CA ASP A 93 -7.77 -16.39 -1.27
C ASP A 93 -7.25 -16.03 0.14
N GLY A 94 -7.64 -14.84 0.63
CA GLY A 94 -7.24 -14.33 1.93
C GLY A 94 -5.80 -13.82 2.04
N THR A 95 -5.04 -13.80 0.96
CA THR A 95 -3.67 -13.27 0.96
C THR A 95 -3.62 -11.73 0.91
N HIS A 96 -4.74 -11.08 0.57
CA HIS A 96 -4.99 -9.66 0.80
C HIS A 96 -6.02 -9.53 1.94
N ASP A 97 -5.69 -8.77 2.96
CA ASP A 97 -6.50 -8.72 4.18
C ASP A 97 -7.81 -7.93 4.02
N ALA A 98 -8.72 -8.05 4.98
CA ALA A 98 -10.03 -7.40 4.95
C ALA A 98 -9.92 -5.87 4.84
N PHE A 99 -8.90 -5.25 5.45
CA PHE A 99 -8.68 -3.81 5.36
C PHE A 99 -8.01 -3.39 4.04
N GLY A 100 -7.61 -4.34 3.20
CA GLY A 100 -7.28 -4.11 1.80
C GLY A 100 -8.50 -3.86 0.88
N ALA A 101 -9.70 -3.87 1.41
CA ALA A 101 -10.98 -3.64 0.72
C ALA A 101 -10.99 -2.42 -0.22
N HIS A 102 -10.26 -1.36 0.15
CA HIS A 102 -10.13 -0.15 -0.66
C HIS A 102 -9.49 -0.40 -2.02
N ASP A 103 -8.65 -1.43 -2.17
CA ASP A 103 -8.04 -1.74 -3.46
C ASP A 103 -9.10 -2.25 -4.47
N VAL A 104 -10.14 -2.99 -4.04
CA VAL A 104 -11.27 -3.35 -4.91
C VAL A 104 -12.00 -2.10 -5.37
N PHE A 105 -12.42 -1.26 -4.43
CA PHE A 105 -13.16 -0.02 -4.70
C PHE A 105 -12.40 0.93 -5.65
N PHE A 106 -11.12 1.16 -5.37
CA PHE A 106 -10.31 2.04 -6.21
C PHE A 106 -10.14 1.53 -7.64
N ASN A 107 -10.00 0.21 -7.80
CA ASN A 107 -9.76 -0.38 -9.10
C ASN A 107 -11.06 -0.49 -9.93
N GLU A 108 -12.23 -0.60 -9.31
CA GLU A 108 -13.52 -0.46 -10.00
C GLU A 108 -13.66 0.93 -10.66
N ILE A 109 -13.33 1.99 -9.91
CA ILE A 109 -13.39 3.35 -10.47
C ILE A 109 -12.29 3.55 -11.52
N ALA A 110 -11.08 3.06 -11.26
CA ALA A 110 -9.96 3.20 -12.19
C ALA A 110 -10.21 2.47 -13.52
N GLN A 111 -10.93 1.35 -13.52
CA GLN A 111 -11.35 0.64 -14.72
C GLN A 111 -12.21 1.51 -15.64
N ALA A 112 -13.08 2.34 -15.06
CA ALA A 112 -13.93 3.26 -15.83
C ALA A 112 -13.11 4.39 -16.49
N ILE A 113 -11.96 4.76 -15.92
CA ILE A 113 -11.01 5.72 -16.53
C ILE A 113 -10.29 5.04 -17.69
N ALA A 114 -9.68 3.87 -17.46
CA ALA A 114 -9.05 3.06 -18.49
C ALA A 114 -8.93 1.60 -18.03
N PRO A 115 -9.23 0.63 -18.92
CA PRO A 115 -9.18 -0.80 -18.57
C PRO A 115 -7.74 -1.32 -18.42
N ILE A 116 -6.73 -0.56 -18.82
CA ILE A 116 -5.32 -0.90 -18.66
C ILE A 116 -4.64 0.16 -17.79
N ARG A 117 -4.02 -0.29 -16.70
CA ARG A 117 -3.23 0.56 -15.81
C ARG A 117 -1.73 0.31 -15.98
N LEU A 118 -1.00 1.34 -16.35
CA LEU A 118 0.45 1.38 -16.25
C LEU A 118 0.83 1.74 -14.81
N THR A 119 1.64 0.90 -14.16
CA THR A 119 1.93 0.99 -12.73
C THR A 119 3.42 0.94 -12.44
N GLY A 120 3.84 1.65 -11.38
CA GLY A 120 5.19 1.60 -10.82
C GLY A 120 5.45 0.39 -9.90
N LYS A 121 4.50 -0.55 -9.76
CA LYS A 121 4.71 -1.77 -8.99
C LYS A 121 5.98 -2.49 -9.45
N PHE A 122 6.62 -3.15 -8.52
CA PHE A 122 7.87 -3.90 -8.69
C PHE A 122 9.12 -3.05 -9.00
N GLY A 123 8.99 -1.72 -9.10
CA GLY A 123 10.15 -0.85 -9.31
C GLY A 123 11.12 -0.88 -8.14
N SER A 124 10.60 -0.89 -6.91
CA SER A 124 11.42 -1.01 -5.69
C SER A 124 12.08 -2.36 -5.57
N GLU A 125 11.38 -3.41 -5.95
CA GLU A 125 11.78 -4.81 -5.85
C GLU A 125 12.87 -5.13 -6.87
N VAL A 126 12.65 -4.77 -8.12
CA VAL A 126 13.56 -5.11 -9.22
C VAL A 126 14.77 -4.17 -9.27
N VAL A 127 14.55 -2.85 -9.20
CA VAL A 127 15.65 -1.87 -9.41
C VAL A 127 16.44 -1.60 -8.13
N ARG A 128 15.77 -1.55 -6.96
CA ARG A 128 16.40 -1.23 -5.67
C ARG A 128 16.66 -2.44 -4.79
N ILE A 129 16.10 -3.60 -5.13
CA ILE A 129 16.16 -4.85 -4.34
C ILE A 129 15.74 -4.60 -2.89
N ARG A 130 14.66 -3.88 -2.71
CA ARG A 130 14.13 -3.56 -1.40
C ARG A 130 13.33 -4.74 -0.87
N LYS A 131 13.71 -5.24 0.30
CA LYS A 131 12.94 -6.25 1.01
C LYS A 131 11.65 -5.63 1.56
N LEU A 132 10.51 -6.21 1.24
CA LEU A 132 9.19 -5.75 1.69
C LEU A 132 8.55 -6.68 2.72
N ILE A 133 9.02 -7.93 2.85
CA ILE A 133 8.41 -8.92 3.73
C ILE A 133 8.67 -8.55 5.18
N PRO A 134 7.63 -8.15 5.93
CA PRO A 134 7.75 -7.86 7.34
C PRO A 134 7.93 -9.15 8.13
N THR A 135 8.60 -9.05 9.27
CA THR A 135 8.64 -10.15 10.23
C THR A 135 7.23 -10.40 10.78
N LEU A 136 6.77 -11.64 10.74
CA LEU A 136 5.51 -12.03 11.36
C LEU A 136 5.59 -11.75 12.87
N SER A 137 4.68 -10.96 13.38
CA SER A 137 4.53 -10.71 14.80
C SER A 137 3.08 -10.86 15.22
N TYR A 138 2.84 -11.65 16.25
CA TYR A 138 1.54 -11.81 16.87
C TYR A 138 1.59 -11.34 18.30
N LYS A 139 0.52 -10.68 18.74
CA LYS A 139 0.37 -10.31 20.13
C LYS A 139 0.22 -11.59 20.97
N PRO A 140 0.98 -11.75 22.05
CA PRO A 140 0.82 -12.91 22.93
C PRO A 140 -0.63 -13.04 23.40
N GLY A 141 -1.16 -14.28 23.39
CA GLY A 141 -2.53 -14.58 23.79
C GLY A 141 -3.62 -14.22 22.75
N LEU A 142 -3.24 -13.82 21.54
CA LEU A 142 -4.21 -13.59 20.45
C LEU A 142 -4.61 -14.90 19.77
N LEU A 143 -3.63 -15.77 19.51
CA LEU A 143 -3.86 -17.09 18.92
C LEU A 143 -4.11 -18.11 20.03
N ARG A 144 -4.87 -19.17 19.70
CA ARG A 144 -4.96 -20.34 20.59
C ARG A 144 -3.57 -20.95 20.79
N PRO A 145 -3.30 -21.55 21.97
CA PRO A 145 -1.95 -22.06 22.29
C PRO A 145 -1.41 -23.07 21.26
N GLU A 146 -2.27 -23.94 20.73
CA GLU A 146 -1.90 -24.94 19.72
C GLU A 146 -1.44 -24.26 18.41
N ILE A 147 -2.20 -23.24 17.97
CA ILE A 147 -1.88 -22.49 16.76
C ILE A 147 -0.61 -21.62 16.98
N GLN A 148 -0.48 -21.01 18.13
CA GLN A 148 0.74 -20.26 18.49
C GLN A 148 1.97 -21.17 18.47
N GLY A 149 1.86 -22.40 18.96
CA GLY A 149 2.92 -23.40 18.89
C GLY A 149 3.34 -23.73 17.45
N MET A 150 2.36 -23.92 16.57
CA MET A 150 2.61 -24.19 15.13
C MET A 150 3.27 -22.98 14.45
N VAL A 151 2.76 -21.76 14.70
CA VAL A 151 3.32 -20.51 14.11
C VAL A 151 4.77 -20.29 14.56
N ASN A 152 5.08 -20.57 15.83
CA ASN A 152 6.44 -20.41 16.36
C ASN A 152 7.45 -21.40 15.74
N GLN A 153 6.98 -22.52 15.19
CA GLN A 153 7.80 -23.50 14.49
C GLN A 153 8.03 -23.17 13.02
N LEU A 154 7.28 -22.22 12.45
CA LEU A 154 7.50 -21.80 11.07
C LEU A 154 8.88 -21.17 10.94
N PRO A 155 9.67 -21.61 9.96
CA PRO A 155 10.98 -21.03 9.71
C PRO A 155 10.83 -19.54 9.43
N SER A 156 11.68 -18.72 10.03
CA SER A 156 11.72 -17.31 9.63
C SER A 156 12.07 -17.25 8.15
N TYR A 157 11.32 -16.50 7.39
CA TYR A 157 11.53 -16.33 5.94
C TYR A 157 12.97 -15.95 5.58
N ALA A 158 13.67 -15.24 6.46
CA ALA A 158 15.08 -14.90 6.29
C ALA A 158 16.02 -16.11 6.35
N GLN A 159 15.58 -17.26 6.91
CA GLN A 159 16.39 -18.46 7.08
C GLN A 159 16.27 -19.43 5.92
N THR A 160 15.26 -19.31 5.06
CA THR A 160 14.97 -20.32 4.03
C THR A 160 15.90 -20.25 2.82
N ASN A 161 16.60 -19.13 2.57
CA ASN A 161 17.57 -19.05 1.46
C ASN A 161 18.70 -18.04 1.70
N PRO A 162 19.67 -18.31 2.59
CA PRO A 162 20.73 -17.36 2.93
C PRO A 162 21.78 -17.12 1.83
N GLN A 163 21.85 -17.99 0.81
CA GLN A 163 22.90 -17.98 -0.21
C GLN A 163 22.46 -17.55 -1.61
N GLY A 164 21.17 -17.29 -1.83
CA GLY A 164 20.65 -16.88 -3.13
C GLY A 164 20.99 -15.43 -3.51
N ASN A 165 21.03 -15.14 -4.81
CA ASN A 165 21.09 -13.78 -5.31
C ASN A 165 19.87 -13.00 -4.78
N SER A 166 20.10 -11.83 -4.17
CA SER A 166 19.03 -11.04 -3.57
C SER A 166 17.95 -10.63 -4.57
N LEU A 167 18.29 -10.43 -5.84
CA LEU A 167 17.32 -10.14 -6.90
C LEU A 167 16.47 -11.39 -7.22
N THR A 168 17.08 -12.58 -7.30
CA THR A 168 16.34 -13.84 -7.52
C THR A 168 15.29 -14.02 -6.44
N ARG A 169 15.67 -13.81 -5.17
CA ARG A 169 14.73 -13.93 -4.05
C ARG A 169 13.59 -12.94 -4.15
N VAL A 170 13.90 -11.68 -4.47
CA VAL A 170 12.87 -10.64 -4.64
C VAL A 170 11.91 -11.00 -5.76
N VAL A 171 12.41 -11.39 -6.92
CA VAL A 171 11.57 -11.69 -8.09
C VAL A 171 10.76 -12.99 -7.90
N SER A 172 11.37 -14.05 -7.36
CA SER A 172 10.71 -15.35 -7.24
C SER A 172 9.82 -15.51 -6.01
N GLU A 173 10.09 -14.77 -4.94
CA GLU A 173 9.40 -14.94 -3.67
C GLU A 173 8.58 -13.69 -3.29
N GLU A 174 9.20 -12.50 -3.27
CA GLU A 174 8.49 -11.30 -2.83
C GLU A 174 7.45 -10.83 -3.85
N VAL A 175 7.82 -10.77 -5.13
CA VAL A 175 6.89 -10.39 -6.20
C VAL A 175 5.78 -11.41 -6.34
N THR A 176 6.12 -12.68 -6.33
CA THR A 176 5.19 -13.78 -6.61
C THR A 176 4.25 -14.07 -5.43
N TRP A 177 4.75 -14.02 -4.19
CA TRP A 177 3.99 -14.44 -3.03
C TRP A 177 3.46 -13.29 -2.19
N HIS A 178 4.29 -12.30 -1.89
CA HIS A 178 3.90 -11.20 -1.02
C HIS A 178 2.91 -10.23 -1.69
N GLU A 179 3.13 -9.92 -2.98
CA GLU A 179 2.26 -9.04 -3.75
C GLU A 179 1.08 -9.78 -4.42
N TYR A 180 1.05 -11.12 -4.36
CA TYR A 180 0.04 -11.94 -5.05
C TYR A 180 -1.38 -11.46 -4.78
N GLY A 181 -1.80 -11.42 -3.53
CA GLY A 181 -3.18 -11.10 -3.17
C GLY A 181 -3.60 -9.70 -3.63
N ARG A 182 -2.72 -8.73 -3.45
CA ARG A 182 -2.98 -7.36 -3.89
C ARG A 182 -3.05 -7.25 -5.41
N VAL A 183 -2.12 -7.88 -6.11
CA VAL A 183 -2.11 -7.89 -7.59
C VAL A 183 -3.36 -8.59 -8.13
N THR A 184 -3.77 -9.71 -7.52
CA THR A 184 -4.98 -10.44 -7.91
C THR A 184 -6.23 -9.58 -7.74
N VAL A 185 -6.36 -8.87 -6.61
CA VAL A 185 -7.47 -7.92 -6.38
C VAL A 185 -7.47 -6.82 -7.43
N GLU A 186 -6.33 -6.22 -7.74
CA GLU A 186 -6.25 -5.20 -8.79
C GLU A 186 -6.59 -5.76 -10.17
N GLN A 187 -6.07 -6.94 -10.53
CA GLN A 187 -6.31 -7.59 -11.82
C GLN A 187 -7.72 -8.16 -11.98
N SER A 188 -8.46 -8.32 -10.91
CA SER A 188 -9.87 -8.69 -11.00
C SER A 188 -10.74 -7.57 -11.62
N GLN A 189 -10.25 -6.34 -11.62
CA GLN A 189 -10.96 -5.17 -12.14
C GLN A 189 -10.37 -4.66 -13.47
N LEU A 190 -9.04 -4.63 -13.60
CA LEU A 190 -8.36 -4.05 -14.77
C LEU A 190 -7.06 -4.79 -15.09
N THR A 191 -6.53 -4.56 -16.28
CA THR A 191 -5.23 -5.12 -16.67
C THR A 191 -4.09 -4.27 -16.11
N LEU A 192 -3.16 -4.90 -15.39
CA LEU A 192 -1.93 -4.26 -14.93
C LEU A 192 -0.80 -4.45 -15.95
N ARG A 193 -0.11 -3.36 -16.26
CA ARG A 193 1.15 -3.38 -17.00
C ARG A 193 2.24 -2.73 -16.14
N SER A 194 3.24 -3.51 -15.73
CA SER A 194 4.43 -3.00 -15.05
C SER A 194 5.65 -3.15 -15.95
N PRO A 195 6.23 -2.06 -16.46
CA PRO A 195 7.45 -2.13 -17.27
C PRO A 195 8.67 -2.57 -16.46
N TYR A 196 8.56 -2.63 -15.14
CA TYR A 196 9.64 -3.12 -14.27
C TYR A 196 9.82 -4.64 -14.34
N LEU A 197 8.82 -5.39 -14.82
CA LEU A 197 8.89 -6.82 -15.07
C LEU A 197 9.32 -7.16 -16.51
N ASP A 198 9.73 -6.15 -17.28
CA ASP A 198 10.30 -6.37 -18.61
C ASP A 198 11.55 -7.24 -18.54
N ASN A 199 11.60 -8.30 -19.36
CA ASN A 199 12.67 -9.29 -19.32
C ASN A 199 14.06 -8.69 -19.57
N GLU A 200 14.17 -7.70 -20.45
CA GLU A 200 15.45 -7.04 -20.73
C GLU A 200 15.89 -6.16 -19.54
N LEU A 201 14.92 -5.49 -18.88
CA LEU A 201 15.25 -4.74 -17.67
C LEU A 201 15.70 -5.66 -16.54
N VAL A 202 14.95 -6.74 -16.28
CA VAL A 202 15.29 -7.73 -15.23
C VAL A 202 16.67 -8.33 -15.51
N LYS A 203 16.95 -8.73 -16.75
CA LYS A 203 18.27 -9.23 -17.18
C LYS A 203 19.40 -8.22 -16.93
N LEU A 204 19.18 -6.95 -17.28
CA LEU A 204 20.13 -5.88 -16.99
C LEU A 204 20.37 -5.70 -15.49
N MET A 205 19.33 -5.83 -14.67
CA MET A 205 19.46 -5.72 -13.22
C MET A 205 20.23 -6.88 -12.61
N TYR A 206 20.21 -8.09 -13.19
CA TYR A 206 21.08 -9.19 -12.79
C TYR A 206 22.56 -8.89 -13.10
N GLN A 207 22.84 -8.18 -14.18
CA GLN A 207 24.19 -7.81 -14.60
C GLN A 207 24.72 -6.55 -13.90
N ALA A 208 23.83 -5.74 -13.32
CA ALA A 208 24.19 -4.46 -12.73
C ALA A 208 25.07 -4.63 -11.47
N PRO A 209 26.17 -3.87 -11.33
CA PRO A 209 26.99 -3.85 -10.13
C PRO A 209 26.16 -3.50 -8.88
N ALA A 210 26.48 -4.11 -7.75
CA ALA A 210 25.75 -3.92 -6.50
C ALA A 210 25.63 -2.44 -6.09
N GLY A 211 26.67 -1.65 -6.31
CA GLY A 211 26.68 -0.20 -6.02
C GLY A 211 25.69 0.62 -6.85
N CYS A 212 25.32 0.16 -8.04
CA CYS A 212 24.35 0.85 -8.90
C CYS A 212 22.90 0.71 -8.37
N ARG A 213 22.64 -0.31 -7.56
CA ARG A 213 21.32 -0.65 -7.04
C ARG A 213 20.99 0.01 -5.70
N ALA A 214 21.88 0.84 -5.19
CA ALA A 214 21.70 1.48 -3.90
C ALA A 214 20.64 2.59 -3.97
N ALA A 215 19.68 2.53 -3.05
CA ALA A 215 18.79 3.61 -2.61
C ALA A 215 18.12 4.51 -3.70
N GLY A 216 17.77 3.96 -4.88
CA GLY A 216 17.07 4.73 -5.92
C GLY A 216 17.98 5.51 -6.88
N ASN A 217 19.28 5.39 -6.75
CA ASN A 217 20.25 6.16 -7.53
C ASN A 217 20.05 6.05 -9.06
N LEU A 218 19.78 4.85 -9.59
CA LEU A 218 19.55 4.66 -11.02
C LEU A 218 18.29 5.39 -11.51
N GLN A 219 17.22 5.34 -10.72
CA GLN A 219 15.95 6.00 -11.06
C GLN A 219 16.10 7.52 -10.99
N GLU A 220 16.76 8.02 -9.95
CA GLU A 220 17.03 9.45 -9.77
C GLU A 220 17.91 10.00 -10.89
N GLN A 221 18.98 9.30 -11.24
CA GLN A 221 19.88 9.71 -12.33
C GLN A 221 19.14 9.70 -13.68
N TYR A 222 18.33 8.69 -13.95
CA TYR A 222 17.55 8.65 -15.16
C TYR A 222 16.58 9.83 -15.26
N VAL A 223 15.78 10.05 -14.22
CA VAL A 223 14.79 11.15 -14.19
C VAL A 223 15.51 12.51 -14.30
N LYS A 224 16.65 12.69 -13.63
CA LYS A 224 17.44 13.92 -13.69
C LYS A 224 17.98 14.20 -15.09
N ARG A 225 18.39 13.15 -15.82
CA ARG A 225 18.91 13.27 -17.17
C ARG A 225 17.82 13.54 -18.21
N GLU A 226 16.72 12.77 -18.15
CA GLU A 226 15.67 12.82 -19.19
C GLU A 226 14.64 13.93 -18.95
N THR A 227 14.36 14.23 -17.68
CA THR A 227 13.34 15.23 -17.30
C THR A 227 13.78 15.96 -16.02
N PRO A 228 14.72 16.93 -16.12
CA PRO A 228 15.23 17.68 -14.96
C PRO A 228 14.12 18.32 -14.12
N GLU A 229 13.01 18.75 -14.72
CA GLU A 229 11.89 19.37 -14.05
C GLU A 229 11.21 18.43 -13.06
N LEU A 230 11.07 17.14 -13.40
CA LEU A 230 10.57 16.13 -12.46
C LEU A 230 11.56 15.87 -11.31
N ALA A 231 12.85 16.04 -11.55
CA ALA A 231 13.86 15.86 -10.52
C ALA A 231 13.81 16.96 -9.44
N THR A 232 13.30 18.14 -9.75
CA THR A 232 13.13 19.24 -8.76
C THR A 232 11.98 19.01 -7.79
N ILE A 233 11.05 18.10 -8.12
CA ILE A 233 9.91 17.81 -7.28
C ILE A 233 10.31 16.82 -6.18
N ILE A 234 10.01 17.16 -4.92
CA ILE A 234 10.26 16.31 -3.77
C ILE A 234 9.57 14.93 -3.91
N THR A 235 10.16 13.89 -3.38
CA THR A 235 9.55 12.55 -3.33
C THR A 235 8.69 12.37 -2.08
N ASN A 236 7.89 11.29 -2.05
CA ASN A 236 7.12 10.89 -0.87
C ASN A 236 7.98 10.60 0.37
N LEU A 237 9.29 10.44 0.20
CA LEU A 237 10.25 10.24 1.29
C LEU A 237 10.93 11.54 1.72
N GLY A 238 10.46 12.69 1.24
CA GLY A 238 11.07 13.98 1.56
C GLY A 238 12.46 14.19 0.95
N ARG A 239 12.82 13.41 -0.07
CA ARG A 239 14.12 13.52 -0.74
C ARG A 239 14.01 14.43 -1.94
N PHE A 240 14.94 15.37 -2.02
CA PHE A 240 15.26 16.05 -3.25
C PHE A 240 16.39 15.29 -3.93
N THR A 241 16.40 15.26 -5.24
CA THR A 241 17.55 14.83 -6.05
C THR A 241 18.63 15.93 -6.06
N SER A 242 18.89 16.52 -4.90
CA SER A 242 19.90 17.56 -4.72
C SER A 242 21.28 16.93 -4.59
N ASP A 243 22.26 17.50 -5.28
CA ASP A 243 23.68 17.10 -5.16
C ASP A 243 24.29 17.52 -3.80
N SER A 244 23.54 18.27 -2.97
CA SER A 244 23.98 18.66 -1.63
C SER A 244 23.52 17.68 -0.56
N PRO A 245 24.42 16.86 0.03
CA PRO A 245 24.08 15.93 1.10
C PRO A 245 23.51 16.64 2.34
N LEU A 246 23.95 17.86 2.61
CA LEU A 246 23.53 18.64 3.78
C LEU A 246 22.07 19.11 3.62
N LEU A 247 21.72 19.71 2.47
CA LEU A 247 20.35 20.17 2.20
C LEU A 247 19.36 19.00 2.18
N THR A 248 19.77 17.86 1.61
CA THR A 248 18.97 16.64 1.62
C THR A 248 18.70 16.15 3.04
N LYS A 249 19.70 16.17 3.93
CA LYS A 249 19.53 15.79 5.34
C LYS A 249 18.62 16.77 6.09
N LEU A 250 18.82 18.07 5.91
CA LEU A 250 18.01 19.11 6.56
C LEU A 250 16.53 19.05 6.19
N ALA A 251 16.21 18.68 4.95
CA ALA A 251 14.82 18.49 4.52
C ALA A 251 14.24 17.14 4.99
N TYR A 252 15.05 16.08 5.00
CA TYR A 252 14.63 14.71 5.31
C TYR A 252 14.20 14.52 6.76
N TYR A 253 14.97 15.02 7.73
CA TYR A 253 14.68 14.76 9.14
C TYR A 253 13.35 15.38 9.64
N PRO A 254 13.02 16.65 9.35
CA PRO A 254 11.72 17.21 9.69
C PRO A 254 10.57 16.46 9.02
N PHE A 255 10.73 16.10 7.75
CA PHE A 255 9.74 15.31 7.02
C PHE A 255 9.51 13.96 7.68
N TRP A 256 10.58 13.24 8.02
CA TRP A 256 10.50 11.94 8.67
C TRP A 256 9.87 12.01 10.07
N ALA A 257 10.19 13.05 10.84
CA ALA A 257 9.58 13.28 12.14
C ALA A 257 8.06 13.47 12.02
N LEU A 258 7.60 14.33 11.10
CA LEU A 258 6.18 14.55 10.84
C LEU A 258 5.50 13.26 10.33
N PHE A 259 6.14 12.52 9.42
CA PHE A 259 5.65 11.23 8.95
C PHE A 259 5.44 10.24 10.11
N LYS A 260 6.38 10.21 11.08
CA LYS A 260 6.26 9.35 12.27
C LYS A 260 5.16 9.82 13.21
N VAL A 261 4.98 11.12 13.40
CA VAL A 261 3.88 11.65 14.21
C VAL A 261 2.52 11.26 13.61
N GLU A 262 2.35 11.42 12.30
CA GLU A 262 1.15 10.98 11.59
C GLU A 262 0.94 9.46 11.72
N TYR A 263 1.99 8.68 11.54
CA TYR A 263 1.91 7.22 11.69
C TYR A 263 1.44 6.81 13.08
N ILE A 264 2.01 7.43 14.13
CA ILE A 264 1.60 7.17 15.51
C ILE A 264 0.14 7.57 15.71
N TYR A 265 -0.28 8.72 15.21
CA TYR A 265 -1.65 9.20 15.37
C TYR A 265 -2.67 8.32 14.65
N LEU A 266 -2.40 7.94 13.41
CA LEU A 266 -3.36 7.24 12.54
C LEU A 266 -3.41 5.72 12.74
N TYR A 267 -2.26 5.09 13.02
CA TYR A 267 -2.14 3.64 13.07
C TYR A 267 -1.66 3.10 14.41
N ALA A 268 -0.55 3.61 14.90
CA ALA A 268 0.15 3.08 16.06
C ALA A 268 -0.21 3.82 17.36
N THR A 269 -1.39 4.43 17.43
CA THR A 269 -1.83 5.21 18.59
C THR A 269 -1.75 4.37 19.87
N PRO A 270 -0.97 4.80 20.88
CA PRO A 270 -0.93 4.12 22.17
C PRO A 270 -2.29 4.09 22.85
N HIS A 271 -2.60 3.05 23.60
CA HIS A 271 -3.90 2.87 24.23
C HIS A 271 -4.33 4.04 25.13
N TRP A 272 -3.39 4.68 25.83
CA TRP A 272 -3.69 5.85 26.68
C TRP A 272 -4.12 7.07 25.84
N MET A 273 -3.59 7.21 24.64
CA MET A 273 -3.89 8.34 23.74
C MET A 273 -5.23 8.16 23.02
N THR A 274 -5.72 6.92 22.84
CA THR A 274 -7.02 6.69 22.17
C THR A 274 -8.19 7.28 22.97
N ARG A 275 -8.05 7.44 24.28
CA ARG A 275 -9.06 8.09 25.13
C ARG A 275 -9.23 9.59 24.81
N MET A 276 -8.20 10.21 24.25
CA MET A 276 -8.24 11.60 23.81
C MET A 276 -8.86 11.78 22.43
N ASP A 277 -9.15 10.69 21.71
CA ASP A 277 -9.69 10.74 20.35
C ASP A 277 -10.95 11.61 20.24
N ARG A 278 -11.86 11.57 21.23
CA ARG A 278 -13.06 12.41 21.23
C ARG A 278 -12.75 13.91 21.12
N ILE A 279 -11.67 14.34 21.73
CA ILE A 279 -11.22 15.74 21.70
C ILE A 279 -10.46 16.00 20.39
N LEU A 280 -9.58 15.09 20.02
CA LEU A 280 -8.73 15.18 18.83
C LEU A 280 -9.55 15.07 17.54
N GLU A 281 -10.56 14.19 17.50
CA GLU A 281 -11.50 14.05 16.38
C GLU A 281 -12.32 15.32 16.15
N SER A 282 -12.75 16.02 17.22
CA SER A 282 -13.47 17.29 17.09
C SER A 282 -12.61 18.38 16.47
N TRP A 283 -11.32 18.34 16.66
CA TRP A 283 -10.36 19.30 16.11
C TRP A 283 -9.90 18.92 14.70
N ARG A 284 -10.27 17.73 14.20
CA ARG A 284 -9.88 17.20 12.88
C ARG A 284 -8.39 17.44 12.60
N LEU A 285 -7.55 16.98 13.53
CA LEU A 285 -6.09 17.15 13.47
C LEU A 285 -5.48 16.57 12.19
N GLU A 286 -6.13 15.57 11.60
CA GLU A 286 -5.75 15.01 10.30
C GLU A 286 -5.62 16.08 9.20
N ARG A 287 -6.36 17.19 9.29
CA ARG A 287 -6.25 18.31 8.35
C ARG A 287 -4.94 19.10 8.48
N PHE A 288 -4.33 19.06 9.66
CA PHE A 288 -3.09 19.77 9.95
C PHE A 288 -1.84 18.91 9.76
N LEU A 289 -2.01 17.58 9.68
CA LEU A 289 -0.90 16.65 9.60
C LEU A 289 -0.33 16.48 8.18
N GLY A 290 -0.91 17.08 7.16
CA GLY A 290 -0.36 17.12 5.81
C GLY A 290 -0.52 15.86 4.99
N GLY A 291 -1.23 14.83 5.51
CA GLY A 291 -1.61 13.63 4.75
C GLY A 291 -0.45 12.84 4.16
N ARG A 292 0.63 12.64 4.94
CA ARG A 292 1.81 11.86 4.50
C ARG A 292 1.57 10.36 4.54
N GLN A 293 0.58 9.93 5.35
CA GLN A 293 0.12 8.54 5.40
C GLN A 293 -1.00 8.32 4.38
N LYS A 294 -0.89 7.26 3.59
CA LYS A 294 -1.81 7.04 2.45
C LYS A 294 -3.23 6.66 2.86
N TRP A 295 -3.39 5.90 3.92
CA TRP A 295 -4.65 5.25 4.29
C TRP A 295 -5.16 5.76 5.63
N GLU A 296 -5.49 7.02 5.62
CA GLU A 296 -6.02 7.70 6.78
C GLU A 296 -7.40 7.16 7.13
N GLY A 297 -7.61 6.89 8.40
CA GLY A 297 -8.94 6.72 8.93
C GLY A 297 -9.38 5.31 9.28
N TYR A 298 -8.70 4.24 8.87
CA TYR A 298 -9.13 2.87 9.21
C TYR A 298 -9.34 2.67 10.71
N ARG A 299 -8.48 3.24 11.55
CA ARG A 299 -8.64 3.18 13.00
C ARG A 299 -9.91 3.88 13.48
N ILE A 300 -10.24 5.00 12.87
CA ILE A 300 -11.46 5.78 13.18
C ILE A 300 -12.67 5.09 12.56
N TRP A 301 -12.59 4.70 11.29
CA TRP A 301 -13.67 4.03 10.58
C TRP A 301 -14.06 2.70 11.21
N ALA A 302 -13.10 1.96 11.77
CA ALA A 302 -13.35 0.73 12.52
C ALA A 302 -14.18 0.94 13.78
N LYS A 303 -14.26 2.19 14.31
CA LYS A 303 -15.17 2.54 15.41
C LYS A 303 -16.51 3.07 14.89
N THR A 304 -16.49 3.91 13.85
CA THR A 304 -17.63 4.73 13.42
C THR A 304 -18.45 4.06 12.31
N HIS A 305 -17.81 3.59 11.25
CA HIS A 305 -18.48 3.03 10.08
C HIS A 305 -18.50 1.50 10.07
N PHE A 306 -17.38 0.88 10.47
CA PHE A 306 -17.25 -0.59 10.44
C PHE A 306 -17.49 -1.24 11.80
N GLY A 307 -17.74 -0.45 12.85
CA GLY A 307 -17.83 -0.95 14.21
C GLY A 307 -18.92 -2.01 14.41
N GLU A 308 -20.07 -1.81 13.78
CA GLU A 308 -21.18 -2.79 13.81
C GLU A 308 -20.80 -4.09 13.11
N PHE A 309 -20.23 -3.99 11.90
CA PHE A 309 -19.76 -5.16 11.15
C PHE A 309 -18.69 -5.95 11.92
N LEU A 310 -17.72 -5.25 12.52
CA LEU A 310 -16.71 -5.90 13.39
C LEU A 310 -17.33 -6.61 14.58
N GLN A 311 -18.34 -6.00 15.21
CA GLN A 311 -19.04 -6.62 16.34
C GLN A 311 -19.84 -7.85 15.89
N GLN A 312 -20.61 -7.75 14.81
CA GLN A 312 -21.36 -8.88 14.26
C GLN A 312 -20.45 -10.05 13.89
N SER A 313 -19.30 -9.78 13.27
CA SER A 313 -18.36 -10.82 12.82
C SER A 313 -17.56 -11.42 13.99
N LEU A 314 -17.12 -10.61 14.96
CA LEU A 314 -16.11 -11.02 15.94
C LEU A 314 -16.64 -11.23 17.36
N LEU A 315 -17.89 -10.85 17.68
CA LEU A 315 -18.51 -11.14 18.98
C LEU A 315 -19.37 -12.41 18.97
N ASN A 316 -19.47 -13.08 17.83
CA ASN A 316 -20.15 -14.37 17.74
C ASN A 316 -19.18 -15.48 18.21
N SER A 317 -19.54 -16.17 19.30
CA SER A 317 -18.75 -17.28 19.84
C SER A 317 -18.72 -18.53 18.95
N GLN A 318 -19.62 -18.59 17.96
CA GLN A 318 -19.69 -19.67 16.95
C GLN A 318 -19.01 -19.29 15.63
N ALA A 319 -18.37 -18.11 15.56
CA ALA A 319 -17.63 -17.67 14.37
C ALA A 319 -16.42 -18.59 14.12
N ASP A 320 -16.09 -18.83 12.86
CA ASP A 320 -15.06 -19.81 12.49
C ASP A 320 -13.64 -19.39 12.89
N TYR A 321 -13.36 -18.09 12.97
CA TYR A 321 -12.07 -17.60 13.41
C TYR A 321 -11.68 -18.12 14.80
N THR A 322 -12.67 -18.51 15.64
CA THR A 322 -12.46 -19.07 16.98
C THR A 322 -11.71 -20.39 17.00
N ARG A 323 -11.60 -21.05 15.85
CA ARG A 323 -10.76 -22.25 15.68
C ARG A 323 -9.27 -21.92 15.77
N TYR A 324 -8.89 -20.67 15.47
CA TYR A 324 -7.51 -20.21 15.35
C TYR A 324 -7.15 -19.17 16.44
N PHE A 325 -8.08 -18.31 16.78
CA PHE A 325 -7.90 -17.21 17.71
C PHE A 325 -8.62 -17.49 19.04
N ASP A 326 -8.09 -16.91 20.11
CA ASP A 326 -8.77 -16.91 21.40
C ASP A 326 -9.99 -15.98 21.36
N TYR A 327 -11.17 -16.54 21.53
CA TYR A 327 -12.42 -15.78 21.51
C TYR A 327 -12.48 -14.71 22.59
N GLY A 328 -12.01 -15.03 23.81
CA GLY A 328 -12.00 -14.09 24.94
C GLY A 328 -11.14 -12.86 24.63
N ALA A 329 -9.95 -13.09 24.09
CA ALA A 329 -9.05 -12.02 23.70
C ALA A 329 -9.64 -11.17 22.57
N VAL A 330 -10.11 -11.79 21.46
CA VAL A 330 -10.65 -11.06 20.32
C VAL A 330 -11.91 -10.29 20.69
N SER A 331 -12.85 -10.89 21.43
CA SER A 331 -14.09 -10.21 21.84
C SER A 331 -13.80 -9.01 22.76
N GLN A 332 -12.85 -9.14 23.69
CA GLN A 332 -12.43 -8.02 24.53
C GLN A 332 -11.79 -6.90 23.70
N MET A 333 -10.90 -7.26 22.75
CA MET A 333 -10.25 -6.29 21.85
C MET A 333 -11.28 -5.57 20.99
N THR A 334 -12.26 -6.28 20.42
CA THR A 334 -13.35 -5.71 19.61
C THR A 334 -14.13 -4.67 20.41
N ARG A 335 -14.62 -5.04 21.59
CA ARG A 335 -15.39 -4.13 22.46
C ARG A 335 -14.59 -2.88 22.82
N ARG A 336 -13.32 -3.04 23.21
CA ARG A 336 -12.46 -1.92 23.62
C ARG A 336 -12.08 -1.02 22.44
N HIS A 337 -11.89 -1.59 21.25
CA HIS A 337 -11.57 -0.82 20.05
C HIS A 337 -12.78 0.01 19.61
N VAL A 338 -13.95 -0.61 19.48
CA VAL A 338 -15.19 0.08 19.07
C VAL A 338 -15.61 1.13 20.10
N ALA A 339 -15.42 0.86 21.41
CA ALA A 339 -15.62 1.86 22.47
C ALA A 339 -14.59 3.00 22.45
N GLY A 340 -13.57 2.96 21.59
CA GLY A 340 -12.55 3.98 21.46
C GLY A 340 -11.56 4.05 22.64
N THR A 341 -11.50 3.01 23.48
CA THR A 341 -10.61 3.00 24.66
C THR A 341 -9.23 2.43 24.36
N HIS A 342 -9.11 1.63 23.30
CA HIS A 342 -7.87 0.96 22.90
C HIS A 342 -7.78 0.87 21.37
N ASN A 343 -6.56 0.79 20.87
CA ASN A 343 -6.29 0.56 19.45
C ASN A 343 -5.86 -0.89 19.23
N TYR A 344 -6.70 -1.67 18.57
CA TYR A 344 -6.45 -3.06 18.19
C TYR A 344 -6.67 -3.30 16.70
N LEU A 345 -6.44 -2.25 15.89
CA LEU A 345 -6.71 -2.27 14.45
C LEU A 345 -6.11 -3.49 13.75
N ASN A 346 -4.82 -3.76 14.01
CA ASN A 346 -4.11 -4.86 13.35
C ASN A 346 -4.59 -6.24 13.79
N GLU A 347 -4.89 -6.40 15.07
CA GLU A 347 -5.38 -7.67 15.63
C GLU A 347 -6.78 -7.98 15.08
N LEU A 348 -7.64 -6.98 15.03
CA LEU A 348 -9.00 -7.13 14.52
C LEU A 348 -9.02 -7.39 13.02
N ASN A 349 -8.14 -6.72 12.24
CA ASN A 349 -8.00 -7.00 10.82
C ASN A 349 -7.62 -8.46 10.55
N LYS A 350 -6.67 -9.01 11.32
CA LYS A 350 -6.27 -10.43 11.21
C LYS A 350 -7.41 -11.38 11.53
N ALA A 351 -8.12 -11.14 12.63
CA ALA A 351 -9.24 -12.00 13.04
C ALA A 351 -10.40 -11.93 12.03
N LEU A 352 -10.74 -10.72 11.56
CA LEU A 352 -11.76 -10.51 10.54
C LEU A 352 -11.39 -11.18 9.21
N THR A 353 -10.13 -11.05 8.78
CA THR A 353 -9.66 -11.70 7.55
C THR A 353 -9.83 -13.23 7.63
N VAL A 354 -9.44 -13.84 8.76
CA VAL A 354 -9.63 -15.29 8.94
C VAL A 354 -11.12 -15.67 8.99
N GLU A 355 -11.98 -14.87 9.63
CA GLU A 355 -13.43 -15.11 9.61
C GLU A 355 -13.99 -15.08 8.19
N LEU A 356 -13.59 -14.08 7.40
CA LEU A 356 -14.03 -13.96 6.02
C LEU A 356 -13.50 -15.09 5.13
N ILE A 357 -12.25 -15.55 5.33
CA ILE A 357 -11.72 -16.75 4.65
C ILE A 357 -12.60 -17.95 4.95
N CYS A 358 -12.86 -18.21 6.22
CA CYS A 358 -13.62 -19.37 6.63
C CYS A 358 -15.06 -19.34 6.13
N SER A 359 -15.71 -18.19 6.22
CA SER A 359 -17.11 -18.03 5.84
C SER A 359 -17.34 -17.99 4.33
N SER A 360 -16.41 -17.40 3.55
CA SER A 360 -16.58 -17.21 2.10
C SER A 360 -15.89 -18.23 1.22
N LEU A 361 -14.84 -18.90 1.70
CA LEU A 361 -14.03 -19.83 0.91
C LEU A 361 -14.15 -21.28 1.40
N LEU A 362 -14.32 -21.52 2.72
CA LEU A 362 -14.30 -22.86 3.28
C LEU A 362 -15.68 -23.43 3.57
N ARG A 363 -16.74 -22.61 3.56
CA ARG A 363 -18.14 -23.05 3.69
C ARG A 363 -18.88 -23.16 2.37
N ALA A 364 -18.23 -22.78 1.26
CA ALA A 364 -18.83 -22.81 -0.08
C ALA A 364 -18.95 -24.23 -0.63
#